data_9d8b0f886a05214a747b79ee34a3381f
#
_entry.id   9d8b0f886a05214a747b79ee34a3381f
#
_cell.length_a   1.000
_cell.length_b   1.000
_cell.length_c   1.000
_cell.angle_alpha   90.00
_cell.angle_beta   90.00
_cell.angle_gamma   90.00
#
_symmetry.space_group_name_H-M   'P 1'
#
loop_
_entity.id
_entity.type
_entity.pdbx_description
1 polymer ?
#
loop_
_entity_poly.entity_id
_entity_poly.type
_entity_poly.pdbx_seq_one_letter_code
_entity_poly.pdbx_strand_id
1 'polypeptide(L)'
;NVISTINVQHLESVAARVEEATGIAVRERIPDTVLRRADQVVNVDVTKEELRERLRQGKIYAPQQAERALSSFFTYENLSFLRELCLREASGDQVRKIEAQELLKPALAGYAVEAVMVALSSWPTDAESLIRRGVRMANQLGSPCYVVYVRRPQESPTRIDAGIQRQLQHNLQLATRLGAEVVQLEGVDIAETLVNFASERNVRHAIFGKSRLSPLRERLRGSFLLDFLYEAVGVDVHVANVTPKYIK
;
A
#
# COMPACT_ATOMS: atom_id res chain seq x y z
N ASN A 1 -11.87 22.72 -16.34
CA ASN A 1 -12.13 21.92 -15.15
C ASN A 1 -12.66 20.55 -15.58
N VAL A 2 -12.16 19.47 -15.01
CA VAL A 2 -12.62 18.10 -15.24
C VAL A 2 -13.25 17.60 -13.95
N ILE A 3 -14.44 17.02 -14.04
CA ILE A 3 -15.11 16.35 -12.93
C ILE A 3 -15.21 14.88 -13.31
N SER A 4 -14.76 13.99 -12.43
CA SER A 4 -14.82 12.55 -12.61
C SER A 4 -15.41 11.90 -11.36
N THR A 5 -16.09 10.78 -11.53
CA THR A 5 -16.60 9.96 -10.43
C THR A 5 -15.87 8.64 -10.40
N ILE A 6 -15.51 8.19 -9.21
CA ILE A 6 -14.91 6.88 -8.98
C ILE A 6 -15.62 6.17 -7.84
N ASN A 7 -15.67 4.84 -7.91
CA ASN A 7 -16.11 4.04 -6.78
C ASN A 7 -14.89 3.59 -5.98
N VAL A 8 -14.96 3.70 -4.66
CA VAL A 8 -13.83 3.38 -3.76
C VAL A 8 -13.31 1.96 -3.92
N GLN A 9 -14.18 0.99 -4.24
CA GLN A 9 -13.78 -0.41 -4.45
C GLN A 9 -12.79 -0.60 -5.59
N HIS A 10 -12.75 0.32 -6.56
CA HIS A 10 -11.83 0.23 -7.69
C HIS A 10 -10.43 0.75 -7.39
N LEU A 11 -10.20 1.42 -6.26
CA LEU A 11 -8.86 1.85 -5.86
C LEU A 11 -7.97 0.63 -5.59
N GLU A 12 -6.78 0.66 -6.17
CA GLU A 12 -5.87 -0.50 -6.18
C GLU A 12 -5.43 -0.90 -4.77
N SER A 13 -5.25 0.08 -3.86
CA SER A 13 -4.86 -0.16 -2.45
C SER A 13 -5.94 -0.88 -1.64
N VAL A 14 -7.22 -0.69 -1.97
CA VAL A 14 -8.33 -1.24 -1.17
C VAL A 14 -9.07 -2.40 -1.85
N ALA A 15 -8.88 -2.61 -3.16
CA ALA A 15 -9.59 -3.62 -3.93
C ALA A 15 -9.51 -5.03 -3.30
N ALA A 16 -8.32 -5.46 -2.86
CA ALA A 16 -8.16 -6.77 -2.22
C ALA A 16 -8.97 -6.91 -0.91
N ARG A 17 -9.10 -5.84 -0.13
CA ARG A 17 -9.91 -5.84 1.10
C ARG A 17 -11.40 -5.88 0.79
N VAL A 18 -11.81 -5.22 -0.29
CA VAL A 18 -13.20 -5.27 -0.75
C VAL A 18 -13.55 -6.68 -1.22
N GLU A 19 -12.67 -7.33 -1.98
CA GLU A 19 -12.84 -8.72 -2.41
C GLU A 19 -12.96 -9.67 -1.21
N GLU A 20 -12.11 -9.50 -0.20
CA GLU A 20 -12.13 -10.31 1.02
C GLU A 20 -13.42 -10.12 1.83
N ALA A 21 -13.85 -8.86 2.00
CA ALA A 21 -15.02 -8.52 2.81
C ALA A 21 -16.35 -8.86 2.12
N THR A 22 -16.44 -8.71 0.79
CA THR A 22 -17.68 -8.87 0.03
C THR A 22 -17.82 -10.23 -0.65
N GLY A 23 -16.72 -10.98 -0.80
CA GLY A 23 -16.64 -12.20 -1.60
C GLY A 23 -16.73 -11.98 -3.11
N ILE A 24 -16.68 -10.72 -3.58
CA ILE A 24 -16.87 -10.37 -5.00
C ILE A 24 -15.56 -9.82 -5.57
N ALA A 25 -15.11 -10.40 -6.69
CA ALA A 25 -13.89 -9.99 -7.36
C ALA A 25 -14.04 -8.60 -8.01
N VAL A 26 -13.09 -7.71 -7.71
CA VAL A 26 -13.00 -6.37 -8.31
C VAL A 26 -12.12 -6.46 -9.56
N ARG A 27 -12.77 -6.47 -10.73
CA ARG A 27 -12.09 -6.63 -12.03
C ARG A 27 -11.43 -5.35 -12.52
N GLU A 28 -12.10 -4.22 -12.35
CA GLU A 28 -11.59 -2.91 -12.73
C GLU A 28 -10.80 -2.31 -11.57
N ARG A 29 -9.60 -1.79 -11.84
CA ARG A 29 -8.76 -1.17 -10.83
C ARG A 29 -8.25 0.17 -11.32
N ILE A 30 -8.25 1.14 -10.41
CA ILE A 30 -7.80 2.51 -10.63
C ILE A 30 -6.59 2.75 -9.72
N PRO A 31 -5.46 3.24 -10.27
CA PRO A 31 -4.30 3.59 -9.46
C PRO A 31 -4.65 4.67 -8.44
N ASP A 32 -4.17 4.54 -7.20
CA ASP A 32 -4.39 5.52 -6.11
C ASP A 32 -3.84 6.91 -6.45
N THR A 33 -2.89 6.97 -7.40
CA THR A 33 -2.36 8.24 -7.91
C THR A 33 -3.42 9.14 -8.54
N VAL A 34 -4.51 8.57 -9.07
CA VAL A 34 -5.63 9.34 -9.65
C VAL A 34 -6.30 10.17 -8.56
N LEU A 35 -6.59 9.57 -7.41
CA LEU A 35 -7.19 10.26 -6.27
C LEU A 35 -6.26 11.35 -5.73
N ARG A 36 -4.95 11.06 -5.64
CA ARG A 36 -3.96 12.02 -5.13
C ARG A 36 -3.72 13.23 -6.04
N ARG A 37 -3.93 13.09 -7.36
CA ARG A 37 -3.80 14.19 -8.33
C ARG A 37 -5.04 15.07 -8.42
N ALA A 38 -6.13 14.67 -7.79
CA ALA A 38 -7.35 15.47 -7.81
C ALA A 38 -7.17 16.75 -6.96
N ASP A 39 -7.57 17.90 -7.47
CA ASP A 39 -7.54 19.16 -6.71
C ASP A 39 -8.52 19.14 -5.54
N GLN A 40 -9.64 18.46 -5.73
CA GLN A 40 -10.69 18.29 -4.72
C GLN A 40 -11.30 16.90 -4.81
N VAL A 41 -11.45 16.26 -3.65
CA VAL A 41 -12.17 14.99 -3.49
C VAL A 41 -13.43 15.24 -2.68
N VAL A 42 -14.57 14.84 -3.22
CA VAL A 42 -15.86 14.97 -2.55
C VAL A 42 -16.48 13.60 -2.39
N ASN A 43 -16.76 13.22 -1.15
CA ASN A 43 -17.53 12.01 -0.88
C ASN A 43 -19.02 12.29 -1.11
N VAL A 44 -19.59 11.65 -2.14
CA VAL A 44 -21.03 11.71 -2.39
C VAL A 44 -21.69 10.58 -1.59
N ASP A 45 -22.20 10.94 -0.41
CA ASP A 45 -22.83 9.97 0.49
C ASP A 45 -24.31 9.82 0.19
N VAL A 46 -24.75 8.57 0.04
CA VAL A 46 -26.16 8.17 -0.09
C VAL A 46 -26.43 7.15 1.01
N THR A 47 -27.58 7.26 1.67
CA THR A 47 -27.96 6.27 2.70
C THR A 47 -28.10 4.88 2.11
N LYS A 48 -27.83 3.86 2.90
CA LYS A 48 -27.92 2.46 2.48
C LYS A 48 -29.34 2.13 2.05
N GLU A 49 -30.32 2.66 2.77
CA GLU A 49 -31.74 2.53 2.51
C GLU A 49 -32.12 3.11 1.16
N GLU A 50 -31.69 4.34 0.89
CA GLU A 50 -31.98 5.03 -0.37
C GLU A 50 -31.31 4.33 -1.55
N LEU A 51 -30.06 3.88 -1.43
CA LEU A 51 -29.36 3.16 -2.48
C LEU A 51 -30.04 1.83 -2.81
N ARG A 52 -30.46 1.08 -1.79
CA ARG A 52 -31.20 -0.18 -1.96
C ARG A 52 -32.58 0.06 -2.58
N GLU A 53 -33.25 1.15 -2.22
CA GLU A 53 -34.53 1.51 -2.82
C GLU A 53 -34.40 1.91 -4.29
N ARG A 54 -33.38 2.67 -4.66
CA ARG A 54 -33.07 2.98 -6.06
C ARG A 54 -32.78 1.72 -6.89
N LEU A 55 -32.16 0.71 -6.29
CA LEU A 55 -31.94 -0.59 -6.91
C LEU A 55 -33.26 -1.33 -7.15
N ARG A 56 -34.16 -1.37 -6.16
CA ARG A 56 -35.50 -2.01 -6.29
C ARG A 56 -36.35 -1.33 -7.36
N GLN A 57 -36.23 -0.01 -7.48
CA GLN A 57 -36.93 0.78 -8.50
C GLN A 57 -36.35 0.61 -9.91
N GLY A 58 -35.32 -0.21 -10.09
CA GLY A 58 -34.71 -0.43 -11.40
C GLY A 58 -33.92 0.77 -11.94
N LYS A 59 -33.58 1.76 -11.08
CA LYS A 59 -32.86 2.98 -11.48
C LYS A 59 -31.36 2.75 -11.73
N ILE A 60 -30.82 1.60 -11.28
CA ILE A 60 -29.38 1.28 -11.37
C ILE A 60 -29.19 0.03 -12.24
N TYR A 61 -29.98 -1.00 -12.02
CA TYR A 61 -29.97 -2.26 -12.76
C TYR A 61 -31.38 -2.65 -13.20
N ALA A 62 -31.47 -3.47 -14.25
CA ALA A 62 -32.75 -4.11 -14.61
C ALA A 62 -33.27 -4.96 -13.45
N PRO A 63 -34.60 -5.13 -13.29
CA PRO A 63 -35.19 -5.74 -12.09
C PRO A 63 -34.62 -7.09 -11.71
N GLN A 64 -34.40 -7.98 -12.66
CA GLN A 64 -33.82 -9.31 -12.41
C GLN A 64 -32.36 -9.27 -11.92
N GLN A 65 -31.59 -8.27 -12.36
CA GLN A 65 -30.21 -8.05 -11.90
C GLN A 65 -30.19 -7.34 -10.55
N ALA A 66 -31.13 -6.44 -10.30
CA ALA A 66 -31.26 -5.70 -9.05
C ALA A 66 -31.49 -6.65 -7.87
N GLU A 67 -32.31 -7.67 -8.02
CA GLU A 67 -32.62 -8.63 -6.97
C GLU A 67 -31.39 -9.47 -6.57
N ARG A 68 -30.62 -9.93 -7.55
CA ARG A 68 -29.34 -10.62 -7.31
C ARG A 68 -28.32 -9.70 -6.67
N ALA A 69 -28.20 -8.46 -7.13
CA ALA A 69 -27.29 -7.48 -6.59
C ALA A 69 -27.60 -7.11 -5.13
N LEU A 70 -28.91 -6.99 -4.79
CA LEU A 70 -29.38 -6.72 -3.42
C LEU A 70 -29.07 -7.86 -2.44
N SER A 71 -29.05 -9.10 -2.92
CA SER A 71 -28.75 -10.28 -2.10
C SER A 71 -27.26 -10.62 -2.03
N SER A 72 -26.42 -10.07 -2.90
CA SER A 72 -24.98 -10.35 -2.97
C SER A 72 -24.13 -9.16 -2.53
N PHE A 73 -23.97 -8.17 -3.42
CA PHE A 73 -23.06 -7.04 -3.19
C PHE A 73 -23.68 -5.95 -2.31
N PHE A 74 -24.95 -5.56 -2.57
CA PHE A 74 -25.60 -4.44 -1.89
C PHE A 74 -26.31 -4.86 -0.59
N THR A 75 -25.66 -5.70 0.21
CA THR A 75 -26.09 -6.01 1.58
C THR A 75 -25.83 -4.81 2.49
N TYR A 76 -26.52 -4.72 3.62
CA TYR A 76 -26.31 -3.64 4.60
C TYR A 76 -24.88 -3.67 5.17
N GLU A 77 -24.30 -4.85 5.34
CA GLU A 77 -22.95 -5.06 5.85
C GLU A 77 -21.90 -4.54 4.85
N ASN A 78 -21.99 -4.97 3.59
CA ASN A 78 -21.07 -4.54 2.54
C ASN A 78 -21.15 -3.02 2.31
N LEU A 79 -22.36 -2.45 2.30
CA LEU A 79 -22.55 -1.01 2.15
C LEU A 79 -21.98 -0.22 3.34
N SER A 80 -22.10 -0.75 4.56
CA SER A 80 -21.48 -0.14 5.74
C SER A 80 -19.96 -0.13 5.63
N PHE A 81 -19.37 -1.26 5.24
CA PHE A 81 -17.94 -1.41 5.04
C PHE A 81 -17.41 -0.47 3.93
N LEU A 82 -18.09 -0.42 2.77
CA LEU A 82 -17.71 0.47 1.68
C LEU A 82 -17.81 1.94 2.06
N ARG A 83 -18.84 2.32 2.82
CA ARG A 83 -18.99 3.69 3.33
C ARG A 83 -17.84 4.07 4.26
N GLU A 84 -17.45 3.18 5.17
CA GLU A 84 -16.29 3.40 6.04
C GLU A 84 -15.00 3.59 5.22
N LEU A 85 -14.79 2.77 4.19
CA LEU A 85 -13.66 2.93 3.28
C LEU A 85 -13.69 4.29 2.57
N CYS A 86 -14.83 4.71 2.03
CA CYS A 86 -14.98 6.02 1.38
C CYS A 86 -14.58 7.16 2.32
N LEU A 87 -15.06 7.13 3.56
CA LEU A 87 -14.75 8.17 4.56
C LEU A 87 -13.25 8.20 4.89
N ARG A 88 -12.63 7.03 5.04
CA ARG A 88 -11.18 6.95 5.32
C ARG A 88 -10.34 7.48 4.17
N GLU A 89 -10.65 7.08 2.94
CA GLU A 89 -9.88 7.52 1.77
C GLU A 89 -10.07 9.03 1.52
N ALA A 90 -11.28 9.55 1.65
CA ALA A 90 -11.55 10.98 1.53
C ALA A 90 -10.87 11.81 2.63
N SER A 91 -10.89 11.35 3.88
CA SER A 91 -10.23 12.04 5.01
C SER A 91 -8.71 12.03 4.87
N GLY A 92 -8.13 10.89 4.50
CA GLY A 92 -6.69 10.76 4.29
C GLY A 92 -6.15 11.68 3.19
N ASP A 93 -6.94 11.95 2.15
CA ASP A 93 -6.56 12.90 1.10
C ASP A 93 -6.62 14.36 1.58
N GLN A 94 -7.62 14.73 2.39
CA GLN A 94 -7.72 16.08 2.96
C GLN A 94 -6.59 16.40 3.94
N VAL A 95 -6.25 15.46 4.83
CA VAL A 95 -5.13 15.62 5.77
C VAL A 95 -3.83 15.85 5.01
N ARG A 96 -3.54 15.04 3.98
CA ARG A 96 -2.35 15.20 3.14
C ARG A 96 -2.28 16.54 2.42
N LYS A 97 -3.41 17.09 1.96
CA LYS A 97 -3.46 18.41 1.30
C LYS A 97 -3.20 19.55 2.27
N ILE A 98 -3.74 19.46 3.49
CA ILE A 98 -3.49 20.43 4.55
C ILE A 98 -2.00 20.42 4.92
N GLU A 99 -1.41 19.25 5.10
CA GLU A 99 0.02 19.09 5.41
C GLU A 99 0.90 19.60 4.27
N ALA A 100 0.57 19.30 3.00
CA ALA A 100 1.31 19.82 1.85
C ALA A 100 1.20 21.35 1.71
N GLN A 101 0.07 21.96 2.08
CA GLN A 101 -0.10 23.41 2.10
C GLN A 101 0.62 24.07 3.28
N GLU A 102 0.71 23.40 4.44
CA GLU A 102 1.49 23.87 5.58
C GLU A 102 3.00 23.76 5.35
N LEU A 103 3.48 22.76 4.62
CA LEU A 103 4.89 22.63 4.20
C LEU A 103 5.35 23.75 3.26
N LEU A 104 4.43 24.46 2.60
CA LEU A 104 4.73 25.66 1.80
C LEU A 104 4.87 26.94 2.65
N LYS A 105 4.62 26.88 3.96
CA LYS A 105 4.90 28.00 4.86
C LYS A 105 6.35 27.92 5.37
N PRO A 106 7.20 28.92 5.09
CA PRO A 106 8.62 28.92 5.48
C PRO A 106 8.89 28.90 6.99
N ALA A 107 7.88 28.86 7.82
CA ALA A 107 7.99 29.01 9.28
C ALA A 107 8.10 27.67 10.05
N LEU A 108 8.01 26.52 9.41
CA LEU A 108 8.09 25.19 10.06
C LEU A 108 9.27 24.35 9.59
N ALA A 109 10.41 24.96 9.31
CA ALA A 109 11.65 24.30 8.88
C ALA A 109 12.29 23.37 9.95
N GLY A 110 11.55 22.87 10.91
CA GLY A 110 12.07 22.04 12.00
C GLY A 110 11.40 20.68 12.19
N TYR A 111 10.28 20.41 11.56
CA TYR A 111 9.61 19.11 11.65
C TYR A 111 9.72 18.37 10.31
N ALA A 112 10.75 17.56 10.16
CA ALA A 112 10.85 16.65 9.03
C ALA A 112 9.67 15.67 9.07
N VAL A 113 8.89 15.62 7.98
CA VAL A 113 7.76 14.69 7.86
C VAL A 113 8.28 13.26 8.03
N GLU A 114 7.70 12.52 8.95
CA GLU A 114 8.06 11.13 9.18
C GLU A 114 7.71 10.30 7.94
N ALA A 115 8.55 9.33 7.59
CA ALA A 115 8.35 8.50 6.42
C ALA A 115 8.14 7.03 6.76
N VAL A 116 7.44 6.32 5.88
CA VAL A 116 7.29 4.86 5.92
C VAL A 116 8.18 4.23 4.86
N MET A 117 8.99 3.25 5.25
CA MET A 117 9.83 2.46 4.36
C MET A 117 9.33 1.01 4.29
N VAL A 118 9.26 0.47 3.09
CA VAL A 118 9.04 -0.96 2.83
C VAL A 118 10.29 -1.54 2.19
N ALA A 119 11.00 -2.40 2.90
CA ALA A 119 12.19 -3.06 2.37
C ALA A 119 11.81 -4.34 1.60
N LEU A 120 12.17 -4.38 0.33
CA LEU A 120 11.98 -5.54 -0.54
C LEU A 120 13.27 -6.34 -0.69
N SER A 121 13.12 -7.65 -0.79
CA SER A 121 14.20 -8.55 -1.19
C SER A 121 14.03 -9.03 -2.62
N SER A 122 15.12 -9.50 -3.24
CA SER A 122 15.12 -10.15 -4.55
C SER A 122 14.36 -11.49 -4.57
N TRP A 123 14.19 -12.13 -3.43
CA TRP A 123 13.46 -13.40 -3.34
C TRP A 123 11.94 -13.18 -3.39
N PRO A 124 11.20 -14.08 -4.07
CA PRO A 124 9.75 -13.96 -4.17
C PRO A 124 9.10 -14.27 -2.81
N THR A 125 9.03 -13.25 -1.98
CA THR A 125 8.10 -13.16 -0.87
C THR A 125 6.80 -12.55 -1.38
N ASP A 126 5.74 -12.56 -0.60
CA ASP A 126 4.51 -11.82 -0.93
C ASP A 126 4.76 -10.30 -0.84
N ALA A 127 5.63 -9.80 -1.73
CA ALA A 127 6.03 -8.40 -1.79
C ALA A 127 4.83 -7.48 -2.07
N GLU A 128 3.84 -7.96 -2.82
CA GLU A 128 2.60 -7.23 -3.08
C GLU A 128 1.88 -6.87 -1.78
N SER A 129 1.73 -7.84 -0.88
CA SER A 129 1.09 -7.63 0.44
C SER A 129 1.87 -6.63 1.31
N LEU A 130 3.21 -6.71 1.28
CA LEU A 130 4.08 -5.75 1.98
C LEU A 130 3.92 -4.33 1.45
N ILE A 131 3.98 -4.16 0.13
CA ILE A 131 3.83 -2.86 -0.52
C ILE A 131 2.48 -2.24 -0.18
N ARG A 132 1.38 -3.02 -0.33
CA ARG A 132 0.03 -2.55 0.01
C ARG A 132 -0.11 -2.16 1.48
N ARG A 133 0.54 -2.90 2.39
CA ARG A 133 0.55 -2.58 3.82
C ARG A 133 1.30 -1.29 4.10
N GLY A 134 2.48 -1.09 3.50
CA GLY A 134 3.28 0.12 3.65
C GLY A 134 2.58 1.36 3.12
N VAL A 135 2.07 1.29 1.90
CA VAL A 135 1.30 2.39 1.31
C VAL A 135 0.07 2.74 2.16
N ARG A 136 -0.64 1.74 2.67
CA ARG A 136 -1.80 1.98 3.54
C ARG A 136 -1.39 2.66 4.85
N MET A 137 -0.30 2.20 5.49
CA MET A 137 0.23 2.82 6.70
C MET A 137 0.64 4.27 6.43
N ALA A 138 1.42 4.51 5.38
CA ALA A 138 1.82 5.85 4.97
C ALA A 138 0.61 6.77 4.71
N ASN A 139 -0.42 6.23 4.04
CA ASN A 139 -1.66 6.94 3.78
C ASN A 139 -2.42 7.29 5.07
N GLN A 140 -2.42 6.41 6.07
CA GLN A 140 -3.05 6.67 7.38
C GLN A 140 -2.29 7.72 8.21
N LEU A 141 -0.97 7.78 8.05
CA LEU A 141 -0.10 8.72 8.75
C LEU A 141 0.09 10.05 8.00
N GLY A 142 -0.45 10.18 6.78
CA GLY A 142 -0.16 11.34 5.93
C GLY A 142 1.29 11.41 5.44
N SER A 143 2.03 10.33 5.51
CA SER A 143 3.49 10.25 5.35
C SER A 143 3.90 9.80 3.94
N PRO A 144 5.09 10.18 3.44
CA PRO A 144 5.63 9.58 2.23
C PRO A 144 5.93 8.09 2.44
N CYS A 145 5.76 7.29 1.39
CA CYS A 145 6.08 5.87 1.38
C CYS A 145 7.22 5.59 0.42
N TYR A 146 8.30 5.03 0.94
CA TYR A 146 9.43 4.56 0.16
C TYR A 146 9.40 3.04 0.06
N VAL A 147 9.50 2.52 -1.16
CA VAL A 147 9.72 1.09 -1.40
C VAL A 147 11.16 0.92 -1.82
N VAL A 148 11.96 0.36 -0.93
CA VAL A 148 13.42 0.30 -1.05
C VAL A 148 13.86 -1.12 -1.38
N TYR A 149 14.68 -1.25 -2.40
CA TYR A 149 15.38 -2.48 -2.77
C TYR A 149 16.88 -2.25 -2.77
N VAL A 150 17.61 -3.04 -1.99
CA VAL A 150 19.07 -3.00 -1.94
C VAL A 150 19.63 -4.09 -2.83
N ARG A 151 20.32 -3.69 -3.91
CA ARG A 151 21.03 -4.60 -4.81
C ARG A 151 22.42 -4.89 -4.27
N ARG A 152 22.72 -6.16 -4.05
CA ARG A 152 24.09 -6.58 -3.71
C ARG A 152 24.95 -6.69 -4.97
N PRO A 153 26.28 -6.41 -4.90
CA PRO A 153 27.19 -6.57 -6.04
C PRO A 153 27.20 -8.00 -6.62
N GLN A 154 26.87 -9.00 -5.78
CA GLN A 154 26.78 -10.42 -6.16
C GLN A 154 25.47 -10.75 -6.90
N GLU A 155 24.45 -9.90 -6.81
CA GLU A 155 23.16 -10.01 -7.48
C GLU A 155 23.19 -9.33 -8.85
N SER A 156 24.22 -9.62 -9.65
CA SER A 156 24.32 -9.15 -11.04
C SER A 156 23.12 -9.67 -11.85
N PRO A 157 22.59 -8.87 -12.80
CA PRO A 157 21.49 -9.28 -13.68
C PRO A 157 21.72 -10.61 -14.42
N THR A 158 22.98 -10.97 -14.61
CA THR A 158 23.39 -12.23 -15.25
C THR A 158 23.37 -13.45 -14.32
N ARG A 159 23.20 -13.25 -13.02
CA ARG A 159 23.23 -14.31 -11.99
C ARG A 159 21.88 -14.55 -11.30
N ILE A 160 20.92 -13.66 -11.50
CA ILE A 160 19.57 -13.81 -10.95
C ILE A 160 18.69 -14.45 -12.02
N ASP A 161 17.88 -15.44 -11.61
CA ASP A 161 16.88 -16.06 -12.48
C ASP A 161 15.96 -15.00 -13.10
N ALA A 162 15.70 -15.13 -14.40
CA ALA A 162 14.88 -14.19 -15.16
C ALA A 162 13.42 -14.09 -14.61
N GLY A 163 12.92 -15.14 -13.96
CA GLY A 163 11.62 -15.13 -13.28
C GLY A 163 11.63 -14.22 -12.06
N ILE A 164 12.68 -14.29 -11.24
CA ILE A 164 12.88 -13.46 -10.05
C ILE A 164 13.00 -11.98 -10.45
N GLN A 165 13.75 -11.69 -11.51
CA GLN A 165 13.86 -10.31 -12.02
C GLN A 165 12.52 -9.77 -12.50
N ARG A 166 11.76 -10.54 -13.26
CA ARG A 166 10.41 -10.12 -13.72
C ARG A 166 9.48 -9.85 -12.54
N GLN A 167 9.52 -10.70 -11.51
CA GLN A 167 8.71 -10.52 -10.29
C GLN A 167 9.12 -9.26 -9.53
N LEU A 168 10.41 -8.99 -9.38
CA LEU A 168 10.91 -7.76 -8.76
C LEU A 168 10.42 -6.53 -9.53
N GLN A 169 10.59 -6.52 -10.86
CA GLN A 169 10.12 -5.40 -11.70
C GLN A 169 8.61 -5.19 -11.58
N HIS A 170 7.83 -6.26 -11.57
CA HIS A 170 6.39 -6.19 -11.34
C HIS A 170 6.06 -5.55 -10.00
N ASN A 171 6.76 -5.94 -8.93
CA ASN A 171 6.55 -5.39 -7.59
C ASN A 171 6.93 -3.91 -7.51
N LEU A 172 8.03 -3.49 -8.15
CA LEU A 172 8.44 -2.08 -8.20
C LEU A 172 7.43 -1.24 -9.00
N GLN A 173 6.92 -1.75 -10.12
CA GLN A 173 5.86 -1.09 -10.88
C GLN A 173 4.56 -0.97 -10.05
N LEU A 174 4.19 -2.01 -9.30
CA LEU A 174 3.05 -1.96 -8.40
C LEU A 174 3.22 -0.87 -7.34
N ALA A 175 4.41 -0.77 -6.73
CA ALA A 175 4.71 0.28 -5.75
C ALA A 175 4.49 1.68 -6.33
N THR A 176 5.01 1.93 -7.55
CA THR A 176 4.81 3.21 -8.25
C THR A 176 3.34 3.49 -8.54
N ARG A 177 2.58 2.50 -9.01
CA ARG A 177 1.14 2.65 -9.26
C ARG A 177 0.35 2.98 -8.00
N LEU A 178 0.72 2.37 -6.87
CA LEU A 178 0.12 2.66 -5.57
C LEU A 178 0.59 4.01 -4.98
N GLY A 179 1.58 4.64 -5.65
CA GLY A 179 2.09 5.96 -5.34
C GLY A 179 3.17 6.00 -4.29
N ALA A 180 3.85 4.90 -4.06
CA ALA A 180 5.10 4.90 -3.33
C ALA A 180 6.26 5.38 -4.23
N GLU A 181 7.24 6.03 -3.63
CA GLU A 181 8.51 6.31 -4.28
C GLU A 181 9.38 5.06 -4.25
N VAL A 182 9.82 4.61 -5.43
CA VAL A 182 10.67 3.43 -5.57
C VAL A 182 12.13 3.85 -5.55
N VAL A 183 12.90 3.30 -4.61
CA VAL A 183 14.32 3.58 -4.45
C VAL A 183 15.11 2.29 -4.59
N GLN A 184 16.09 2.29 -5.50
CA GLN A 184 17.04 1.19 -5.67
C GLN A 184 18.40 1.65 -5.18
N LEU A 185 18.92 0.98 -4.17
CA LEU A 185 20.23 1.24 -3.58
C LEU A 185 21.20 0.13 -3.95
N GLU A 186 22.49 0.43 -3.89
CA GLU A 186 23.56 -0.56 -4.00
C GLU A 186 24.31 -0.62 -2.68
N GLY A 187 24.52 -1.83 -2.16
CA GLY A 187 25.25 -2.00 -0.91
C GLY A 187 25.69 -3.44 -0.68
N VAL A 188 26.82 -3.60 -0.02
CA VAL A 188 27.34 -4.91 0.41
C VAL A 188 26.61 -5.35 1.67
N ASP A 189 26.43 -4.42 2.62
CA ASP A 189 25.67 -4.59 3.83
C ASP A 189 24.27 -3.99 3.65
N ILE A 190 23.25 -4.83 3.76
CA ILE A 190 21.85 -4.41 3.60
C ILE A 190 21.39 -3.60 4.80
N ALA A 191 21.76 -4.00 6.03
CA ALA A 191 21.32 -3.32 7.24
C ALA A 191 21.86 -1.90 7.26
N GLU A 192 23.17 -1.73 7.11
CA GLU A 192 23.83 -0.43 7.06
C GLU A 192 23.25 0.47 5.95
N THR A 193 23.02 -0.10 4.75
CA THR A 193 22.48 0.66 3.62
C THR A 193 21.06 1.17 3.92
N LEU A 194 20.22 0.34 4.54
CA LEU A 194 18.85 0.71 4.91
C LEU A 194 18.81 1.68 6.10
N VAL A 195 19.71 1.54 7.08
CA VAL A 195 19.85 2.48 8.21
C VAL A 195 20.23 3.86 7.74
N ASN A 196 21.22 3.96 6.84
CA ASN A 196 21.65 5.24 6.26
C ASN A 196 20.48 5.89 5.51
N PHE A 197 19.80 5.13 4.65
CA PHE A 197 18.61 5.62 3.95
C PHE A 197 17.52 6.08 4.92
N ALA A 198 17.23 5.30 5.97
CA ALA A 198 16.22 5.63 6.95
C ALA A 198 16.53 6.95 7.68
N SER A 199 17.79 7.17 8.02
CA SER A 199 18.27 8.41 8.64
C SER A 199 18.14 9.61 7.69
N GLU A 200 18.59 9.48 6.44
CA GLU A 200 18.55 10.54 5.42
C GLU A 200 17.12 10.98 5.05
N ARG A 201 16.18 10.05 5.05
CA ARG A 201 14.79 10.28 4.63
C ARG A 201 13.80 10.39 5.79
N ASN A 202 14.29 10.53 7.02
CA ASN A 202 13.47 10.60 8.24
C ASN A 202 12.43 9.47 8.33
N VAL A 203 12.84 8.24 8.01
CA VAL A 203 11.98 7.06 8.16
C VAL A 203 11.75 6.79 9.64
N ARG A 204 10.47 6.69 10.04
CA ARG A 204 10.07 6.33 11.40
C ARG A 204 9.38 4.97 11.47
N HIS A 205 8.90 4.46 10.36
CA HIS A 205 8.29 3.14 10.27
C HIS A 205 8.94 2.33 9.15
N ALA A 206 9.56 1.21 9.49
CA ALA A 206 10.17 0.29 8.53
C ALA A 206 9.41 -1.05 8.52
N ILE A 207 9.00 -1.49 7.33
CA ILE A 207 8.22 -2.72 7.14
C ILE A 207 9.07 -3.75 6.41
N PHE A 208 9.24 -4.91 7.05
CA PHE A 208 9.97 -6.04 6.52
C PHE A 208 9.08 -7.27 6.38
N GLY A 209 9.33 -8.08 5.36
CA GLY A 209 8.77 -9.41 5.26
C GLY A 209 9.52 -10.40 6.17
N LYS A 210 8.80 -11.34 6.76
CA LYS A 210 9.45 -12.44 7.52
C LYS A 210 10.38 -13.23 6.60
N SER A 211 11.64 -13.34 7.01
CA SER A 211 12.61 -14.19 6.32
C SER A 211 12.16 -15.65 6.30
N ARG A 212 12.38 -16.33 5.17
CA ARG A 212 12.15 -17.78 5.01
C ARG A 212 13.40 -18.62 5.26
N LEU A 213 14.49 -17.98 5.64
CA LEU A 213 15.69 -18.73 6.01
C LEU A 213 15.36 -19.62 7.19
N SER A 214 15.83 -20.88 7.17
CA SER A 214 15.68 -21.75 8.31
C SER A 214 16.37 -21.11 9.54
N PRO A 215 15.83 -21.31 10.76
CA PRO A 215 16.42 -20.73 11.96
C PRO A 215 17.93 -21.01 12.12
N LEU A 216 18.40 -22.14 11.60
CA LEU A 216 19.81 -22.51 11.56
C LEU A 216 20.65 -21.62 10.61
N ARG A 217 20.11 -21.23 9.46
CA ARG A 217 20.80 -20.34 8.50
C ARG A 217 20.80 -18.88 8.97
N GLU A 218 19.74 -18.42 9.61
CA GLU A 218 19.71 -17.11 10.27
C GLU A 218 20.77 -17.03 11.39
N ARG A 219 20.91 -18.11 12.18
CA ARG A 219 21.88 -18.17 13.29
C ARG A 219 23.35 -18.20 12.81
N LEU A 220 23.61 -18.72 11.60
CA LEU A 220 24.96 -18.83 11.03
C LEU A 220 25.40 -17.62 10.20
N ARG A 221 24.45 -16.79 9.69
CA ARG A 221 24.74 -15.66 8.80
C ARG A 221 24.47 -14.29 9.39
N GLY A 222 24.01 -14.21 10.66
CA GLY A 222 23.46 -13.00 11.22
C GLY A 222 22.08 -12.69 10.61
N SER A 223 21.21 -12.03 11.36
CA SER A 223 19.94 -11.55 10.85
C SER A 223 20.10 -10.07 10.54
N PHE A 224 20.14 -9.70 9.27
CA PHE A 224 20.18 -8.28 8.87
C PHE A 224 19.05 -7.46 9.53
N LEU A 225 17.94 -8.13 9.88
CA LEU A 225 16.83 -7.50 10.60
C LEU A 225 17.20 -7.15 12.04
N LEU A 226 17.99 -8.01 12.72
CA LEU A 226 18.51 -7.70 14.04
C LEU A 226 19.54 -6.58 13.99
N ASP A 227 20.44 -6.62 12.99
CA ASP A 227 21.42 -5.56 12.78
C ASP A 227 20.72 -4.21 12.52
N PHE A 228 19.71 -4.19 11.67
CA PHE A 228 18.88 -3.00 11.44
C PHE A 228 18.18 -2.53 12.73
N LEU A 229 17.60 -3.46 13.53
CA LEU A 229 16.92 -3.13 14.79
C LEU A 229 17.87 -2.48 15.82
N TYR A 230 19.13 -2.91 15.87
CA TYR A 230 20.13 -2.34 16.78
C TYR A 230 20.64 -0.98 16.33
N GLU A 231 20.75 -0.76 15.04
CA GLU A 231 21.37 0.45 14.46
C GLU A 231 20.38 1.55 14.13
N ALA A 232 19.13 1.20 13.77
CA ALA A 232 18.10 2.17 13.37
C ALA A 232 17.43 2.82 14.57
N VAL A 233 18.07 3.81 15.15
CA VAL A 233 17.53 4.54 16.32
C VAL A 233 16.29 5.34 15.95
N GLY A 234 15.20 5.15 16.73
CA GLY A 234 13.95 5.88 16.56
C GLY A 234 13.11 5.45 15.36
N VAL A 235 13.32 4.23 14.86
CA VAL A 235 12.52 3.62 13.79
C VAL A 235 11.70 2.46 14.36
N ASP A 236 10.39 2.52 14.21
CA ASP A 236 9.49 1.42 14.53
C ASP A 236 9.57 0.34 13.45
N VAL A 237 9.89 -0.89 13.83
CA VAL A 237 10.08 -2.00 12.90
C VAL A 237 8.87 -2.93 12.91
N HIS A 238 8.23 -3.08 11.76
CA HIS A 238 7.10 -3.95 11.54
C HIS A 238 7.51 -5.18 10.74
N VAL A 239 7.45 -6.34 11.35
CA VAL A 239 7.72 -7.62 10.67
C VAL A 239 6.41 -8.25 10.24
N ALA A 240 6.14 -8.28 8.94
CA ALA A 240 4.94 -8.86 8.39
C ALA A 240 5.12 -10.37 8.15
N ASN A 241 4.19 -11.16 8.72
CA ASN A 241 4.09 -12.58 8.39
C ASN A 241 3.33 -12.68 7.07
N VAL A 242 4.06 -12.84 5.97
CA VAL A 242 3.51 -12.96 4.63
C VAL A 242 3.33 -14.44 4.30
N THR A 243 2.09 -14.87 4.16
CA THR A 243 1.75 -16.23 3.75
C THR A 243 1.89 -16.32 2.24
N PRO A 244 2.72 -17.23 1.70
CA PRO A 244 2.85 -17.36 0.25
C PRO A 244 1.55 -17.86 -0.36
N LYS A 245 1.11 -17.22 -1.43
CA LYS A 245 -0.03 -17.67 -2.26
C LYS A 245 0.22 -19.01 -2.99
N TYR A 246 1.41 -19.58 -2.90
CA TYR A 246 1.81 -20.80 -3.61
C TYR A 246 2.49 -21.80 -2.66
N ILE A 247 1.68 -22.56 -1.92
CA ILE A 247 2.01 -23.92 -1.52
C ILE A 247 0.81 -24.76 -1.96
N LYS A 248 0.86 -25.30 -3.13
CA LYS A 248 0.27 -26.59 -3.51
C LYS A 248 1.39 -27.47 -4.01
#